data_83a62301a7abe2d7508fc326b06654b6
#
_entry.id   83a62301a7abe2d7508fc326b06654b6
#
_cell.length_a   1.000
_cell.length_b   1.000
_cell.length_c   1.000
_cell.angle_alpha   90.00
_cell.angle_beta   90.00
_cell.angle_gamma   90.00
#
_symmetry.space_group_name_H-M   'P 1'
#
loop_
_entity.id
_entity.type
_entity.pdbx_description
1 polymer ?
#
loop_
_entity_poly.entity_id
_entity_poly.type
_entity_poly.pdbx_seq_one_letter_code
_entity_poly.pdbx_strand_id
1 'polypeptide(L)'
;MKKLISLVTAGMLAMSLAACGSSGSGSAAAGGSSASSEPTTVTVYCMSFNNIPEDSEVTRVENLMNDYLAKTYPDDNIAIDIKLFGPAEYTQKVQLAMQSGDKIDAFFERALANDVASDMLAPMNDLLEKYGQEVTAKLKEDFDENPYTATTINGTIYAVPANKGMALNGNLIWDDDIAQAAGVDMSTVNSIEDLEAVFEQVHAYDPNIVCYAPNNQGDTSLIRPILRSEEKIDCLNDTDYYAGVSMNGDSTVTNLYASD
;
A
#
# COMPACT_ATOMS: atom_id res chain seq x y z
N MET A 1 -46.45 -0.06 -29.33
CA MET A 1 -45.33 0.79 -29.66
C MET A 1 -44.05 0.26 -28.99
N LYS A 2 -43.60 -0.91 -29.41
CA LYS A 2 -42.38 -1.57 -28.95
C LYS A 2 -41.81 -2.36 -30.12
N LYS A 3 -41.08 -1.72 -31.04
CA LYS A 3 -40.30 -2.34 -32.13
C LYS A 3 -39.73 -1.27 -33.06
N LEU A 4 -38.84 -0.39 -32.57
CA LEU A 4 -38.13 0.58 -33.42
C LEU A 4 -36.85 1.15 -32.80
N ILE A 5 -36.14 0.41 -31.92
CA ILE A 5 -34.85 0.84 -31.32
C ILE A 5 -33.77 -0.27 -31.45
N SER A 6 -33.79 -1.04 -32.50
CA SER A 6 -32.83 -2.13 -32.67
C SER A 6 -32.08 -2.12 -34.00
N LEU A 7 -31.97 -0.97 -34.67
CA LEU A 7 -31.36 -0.93 -36.01
C LEU A 7 -30.33 0.21 -36.24
N VAL A 8 -29.77 0.83 -35.21
CA VAL A 8 -28.77 1.90 -35.38
C VAL A 8 -27.37 1.56 -34.85
N THR A 9 -27.19 0.43 -34.18
CA THR A 9 -25.88 0.03 -33.58
C THR A 9 -25.07 -0.97 -34.41
N ALA A 10 -25.47 -1.30 -35.66
CA ALA A 10 -24.76 -2.25 -36.51
C ALA A 10 -24.00 -1.61 -37.70
N GLY A 11 -23.85 -0.28 -37.73
CA GLY A 11 -23.34 0.47 -38.89
C GLY A 11 -21.97 1.09 -38.78
N MET A 12 -21.24 0.97 -37.67
CA MET A 12 -19.94 1.67 -37.46
C MET A 12 -18.71 0.76 -37.23
N LEU A 13 -18.75 -0.51 -37.56
CA LEU A 13 -17.61 -1.42 -37.39
C LEU A 13 -17.05 -1.99 -38.70
N ALA A 14 -17.21 -1.29 -39.83
CA ALA A 14 -16.74 -1.79 -41.13
C ALA A 14 -15.95 -0.77 -41.98
N MET A 15 -15.09 0.07 -41.35
CA MET A 15 -14.19 0.97 -42.12
C MET A 15 -12.82 1.12 -41.47
N SER A 16 -12.08 0.02 -41.25
CA SER A 16 -10.63 0.12 -40.91
C SER A 16 -9.79 -1.07 -41.35
N LEU A 17 -10.08 -1.63 -42.54
CA LEU A 17 -9.27 -2.69 -43.14
C LEU A 17 -9.06 -2.42 -44.64
N ALA A 18 -8.38 -1.32 -44.96
CA ALA A 18 -7.86 -1.11 -46.32
C ALA A 18 -6.70 -0.14 -46.31
N ALA A 19 -5.50 -0.61 -45.88
CA ALA A 19 -4.21 -0.03 -46.31
C ALA A 19 -3.09 -1.00 -45.98
N CYS A 20 -2.95 -2.05 -46.81
CA CYS A 20 -1.70 -2.78 -46.99
C CYS A 20 -1.70 -3.35 -48.41
N GLY A 21 -0.89 -2.76 -49.27
CA GLY A 21 -0.62 -3.35 -50.58
C GLY A 21 0.12 -2.40 -51.47
N SER A 22 1.46 -2.43 -51.43
CA SER A 22 2.27 -2.13 -52.59
C SER A 22 3.69 -2.66 -52.35
N SER A 23 4.02 -3.69 -53.07
CA SER A 23 5.35 -4.29 -53.23
C SER A 23 6.31 -3.32 -53.93
N GLY A 24 7.53 -3.18 -53.40
CA GLY A 24 8.65 -2.50 -54.05
C GLY A 24 9.97 -3.07 -53.54
N SER A 25 10.60 -3.92 -54.38
CA SER A 25 11.97 -4.40 -54.19
C SER A 25 12.98 -3.25 -54.26
N GLY A 26 13.92 -3.21 -53.30
CA GLY A 26 15.06 -2.29 -53.32
C GLY A 26 16.12 -2.68 -52.31
N SER A 27 17.28 -2.98 -52.81
CA SER A 27 18.52 -3.45 -52.22
C SER A 27 18.94 -2.87 -50.88
N ALA A 28 19.68 -3.74 -50.17
CA ALA A 28 20.43 -3.48 -48.96
C ALA A 28 21.34 -2.26 -49.01
N ALA A 29 21.27 -1.44 -47.99
CA ALA A 29 22.36 -0.61 -47.51
C ALA A 29 22.38 -0.77 -45.97
N ALA A 30 23.47 -1.42 -45.50
CA ALA A 30 23.79 -1.46 -44.09
C ALA A 30 24.19 -0.03 -43.66
N GLY A 31 23.28 0.65 -42.97
CA GLY A 31 23.52 1.88 -42.28
C GLY A 31 23.10 1.69 -40.86
N GLY A 32 24.05 1.52 -39.96
CA GLY A 32 23.81 1.49 -38.52
C GLY A 32 23.21 2.82 -38.05
N SER A 33 21.90 2.88 -37.98
CA SER A 33 21.12 3.87 -37.26
C SER A 33 21.05 3.37 -35.85
N SER A 34 21.84 3.91 -34.95
CA SER A 34 21.54 3.88 -33.52
C SER A 34 20.25 4.70 -33.35
N ALA A 35 19.12 4.02 -33.51
CA ALA A 35 17.87 4.53 -33.03
C ALA A 35 18.02 4.60 -31.51
N SER A 36 18.10 5.79 -30.96
CA SER A 36 17.84 6.02 -29.55
C SER A 36 16.37 5.65 -29.35
N SER A 37 16.14 4.40 -29.00
CA SER A 37 14.81 3.98 -28.55
C SER A 37 14.47 4.81 -27.31
N GLU A 38 13.27 5.38 -27.29
CA GLU A 38 12.78 6.03 -26.07
C GLU A 38 12.89 5.03 -24.92
N PRO A 39 13.19 5.49 -23.69
CA PRO A 39 13.31 4.59 -22.55
C PRO A 39 11.99 3.89 -22.26
N THR A 40 12.07 2.65 -21.80
CA THR A 40 10.92 1.94 -21.26
C THR A 40 10.54 2.58 -19.93
N THR A 41 9.39 3.24 -19.90
CA THR A 41 8.91 3.89 -18.68
C THR A 41 8.29 2.85 -17.75
N VAL A 42 8.73 2.84 -16.50
CA VAL A 42 8.14 2.07 -15.39
C VAL A 42 7.28 3.02 -14.56
N THR A 43 5.97 2.83 -14.60
CA THR A 43 5.01 3.67 -13.86
C THR A 43 4.75 3.08 -12.49
N VAL A 44 5.05 3.87 -11.44
CA VAL A 44 4.94 3.45 -10.04
C VAL A 44 3.92 4.32 -9.31
N TYR A 45 2.89 3.68 -8.75
CA TYR A 45 1.91 4.36 -7.91
C TYR A 45 2.34 4.29 -6.44
N CYS A 46 2.61 5.45 -5.87
CA CYS A 46 3.07 5.62 -4.50
C CYS A 46 2.02 6.31 -3.64
N MET A 47 1.98 5.95 -2.37
CA MET A 47 1.16 6.63 -1.38
C MET A 47 2.03 7.51 -0.48
N SER A 48 1.67 8.79 -0.35
CA SER A 48 2.25 9.66 0.67
C SER A 48 1.48 9.49 1.97
N PHE A 49 2.18 9.15 3.05
CA PHE A 49 1.57 9.04 4.38
C PHE A 49 1.43 10.38 5.11
N ASN A 50 2.09 11.41 4.58
CA ASN A 50 2.13 12.74 5.14
C ASN A 50 1.55 13.76 4.14
N ASN A 51 2.11 14.95 4.11
CA ASN A 51 1.75 15.96 3.13
C ASN A 51 2.17 15.52 1.72
N ILE A 52 1.30 15.73 0.75
CA ILE A 52 1.63 15.54 -0.64
C ILE A 52 2.54 16.71 -1.05
N PRO A 53 3.75 16.45 -1.57
CA PRO A 53 4.64 17.51 -2.04
C PRO A 53 4.08 18.15 -3.33
N GLU A 54 4.59 19.32 -3.64
CA GLU A 54 4.30 19.98 -4.92
C GLU A 54 4.79 19.13 -6.09
N ASP A 55 4.09 19.18 -7.22
CA ASP A 55 4.43 18.40 -8.43
C ASP A 55 5.87 18.63 -8.90
N SER A 56 6.40 19.83 -8.71
CA SER A 56 7.78 20.18 -9.02
C SER A 56 8.80 19.37 -8.22
N GLU A 57 8.49 19.00 -6.98
CA GLU A 57 9.36 18.17 -6.15
C GLU A 57 9.29 16.71 -6.54
N VAL A 58 8.12 16.21 -6.92
CA VAL A 58 7.98 14.87 -7.49
C VAL A 58 8.82 14.75 -8.77
N THR A 59 8.65 15.71 -9.69
CA THR A 59 9.44 15.78 -10.95
C THR A 59 10.94 15.88 -10.68
N ARG A 60 11.35 16.63 -9.65
CA ARG A 60 12.76 16.73 -9.27
C ARG A 60 13.32 15.37 -8.81
N VAL A 61 12.57 14.62 -8.02
CA VAL A 61 12.97 13.29 -7.56
C VAL A 61 13.01 12.31 -8.73
N GLU A 62 12.01 12.31 -9.60
CA GLU A 62 12.00 11.49 -10.82
C GLU A 62 13.24 11.73 -11.69
N ASN A 63 13.58 13.00 -11.93
CA ASN A 63 14.76 13.35 -12.71
C ASN A 63 16.05 12.81 -12.07
N LEU A 64 16.19 12.92 -10.74
CA LEU A 64 17.35 12.37 -10.04
C LEU A 64 17.43 10.84 -10.14
N MET A 65 16.29 10.16 -10.02
CA MET A 65 16.22 8.71 -10.17
C MET A 65 16.56 8.29 -11.61
N ASN A 66 16.03 8.97 -12.59
CA ASN A 66 16.28 8.69 -14.00
C ASN A 66 17.73 8.98 -14.39
N ASP A 67 18.34 10.04 -13.89
CA ASP A 67 19.76 10.31 -14.03
C ASP A 67 20.64 9.22 -13.41
N TYR A 68 20.23 8.71 -12.25
CA TYR A 68 20.94 7.60 -11.60
C TYR A 68 20.84 6.31 -12.42
N LEU A 69 19.63 5.96 -12.90
CA LEU A 69 19.41 4.79 -13.74
C LEU A 69 20.23 4.85 -15.03
N ALA A 70 20.20 5.98 -15.72
CA ALA A 70 20.96 6.16 -16.96
C ALA A 70 22.48 6.02 -16.75
N LYS A 71 23.00 6.39 -15.58
CA LYS A 71 24.42 6.27 -15.25
C LYS A 71 24.81 4.86 -14.78
N THR A 72 23.93 4.21 -14.02
CA THR A 72 24.23 2.93 -13.35
C THR A 72 23.89 1.73 -14.24
N TYR A 73 22.82 1.87 -15.02
CA TYR A 73 22.26 0.82 -15.88
C TYR A 73 22.04 1.33 -17.32
N PRO A 74 23.08 1.79 -18.02
CA PRO A 74 22.94 2.45 -19.32
C PRO A 74 22.37 1.55 -20.42
N ASP A 75 22.53 0.25 -20.28
CA ASP A 75 22.07 -0.75 -21.26
C ASP A 75 20.58 -1.10 -21.10
N ASP A 76 19.99 -0.84 -19.94
CA ASP A 76 18.59 -1.20 -19.66
C ASP A 76 17.59 -0.21 -20.26
N ASN A 77 18.03 1.02 -20.53
CA ASN A 77 17.22 2.09 -21.11
C ASN A 77 15.83 2.24 -20.45
N ILE A 78 15.83 2.41 -19.11
CA ILE A 78 14.64 2.49 -18.28
C ILE A 78 14.47 3.91 -17.74
N ALA A 79 13.24 4.38 -17.64
CA ALA A 79 12.84 5.59 -16.92
C ALA A 79 11.72 5.28 -15.94
N ILE A 80 11.66 6.00 -14.81
CA ILE A 80 10.61 5.89 -13.80
C ILE A 80 9.67 7.10 -13.93
N ASP A 81 8.37 6.83 -13.81
CA ASP A 81 7.29 7.80 -13.72
C ASP A 81 6.53 7.55 -12.41
N ILE A 82 6.55 8.50 -11.49
CA ILE A 82 5.96 8.38 -10.16
C ILE A 82 4.58 9.04 -10.14
N LYS A 83 3.57 8.28 -9.78
CA LYS A 83 2.22 8.78 -9.48
C LYS A 83 2.01 8.78 -7.98
N LEU A 84 2.04 9.94 -7.35
CA LEU A 84 1.95 10.09 -5.90
C LEU A 84 0.57 10.58 -5.48
N PHE A 85 -0.05 9.87 -4.54
CA PHE A 85 -1.39 10.16 -4.04
C PHE A 85 -1.45 10.20 -2.52
N GLY A 86 -2.41 10.92 -1.98
CA GLY A 86 -2.71 10.90 -0.56
C GLY A 86 -3.44 9.62 -0.12
N PRO A 87 -3.43 9.30 1.18
CA PRO A 87 -4.00 8.04 1.69
C PRO A 87 -5.49 7.88 1.40
N ALA A 88 -6.24 8.99 1.36
CA ALA A 88 -7.69 8.98 1.16
C ALA A 88 -8.11 8.60 -0.28
N GLU A 89 -7.29 8.92 -1.28
CA GLU A 89 -7.61 8.68 -2.68
C GLU A 89 -6.82 7.53 -3.31
N TYR A 90 -5.72 7.11 -2.69
CA TYR A 90 -4.75 6.17 -3.26
C TYR A 90 -5.40 4.88 -3.76
N THR A 91 -6.17 4.19 -2.90
CA THR A 91 -6.81 2.92 -3.24
C THR A 91 -7.76 3.08 -4.44
N GLN A 92 -8.55 4.16 -4.46
CA GLN A 92 -9.45 4.44 -5.57
C GLN A 92 -8.69 4.71 -6.89
N LYS A 93 -7.55 5.42 -6.82
CA LYS A 93 -6.71 5.70 -8.00
C LYS A 93 -6.10 4.44 -8.58
N VAL A 94 -5.58 3.54 -7.74
CA VAL A 94 -5.05 2.23 -8.17
C VAL A 94 -6.16 1.40 -8.83
N GLN A 95 -7.31 1.27 -8.19
CA GLN A 95 -8.44 0.51 -8.73
C GLN A 95 -8.93 1.08 -10.07
N LEU A 96 -9.01 2.41 -10.18
CA LEU A 96 -9.43 3.05 -11.43
C LEU A 96 -8.43 2.80 -12.55
N ALA A 97 -7.12 2.93 -12.28
CA ALA A 97 -6.07 2.66 -13.26
C ALA A 97 -6.14 1.21 -13.76
N MET A 98 -6.30 0.24 -12.86
CA MET A 98 -6.46 -1.17 -13.22
C MET A 98 -7.71 -1.42 -14.08
N GLN A 99 -8.84 -0.79 -13.75
CA GLN A 99 -10.09 -0.95 -14.49
C GLN A 99 -10.08 -0.26 -15.85
N SER A 100 -9.41 0.89 -15.98
CA SER A 100 -9.29 1.62 -17.25
C SER A 100 -8.25 1.01 -18.19
N GLY A 101 -7.36 0.14 -17.68
CA GLY A 101 -6.23 -0.39 -18.42
C GLY A 101 -5.11 0.61 -18.57
N ASP A 102 -5.03 1.60 -17.69
CA ASP A 102 -3.90 2.51 -17.61
C ASP A 102 -2.63 1.75 -17.21
N LYS A 103 -1.49 2.27 -17.66
CA LYS A 103 -0.22 1.65 -17.33
C LYS A 103 0.09 1.84 -15.86
N ILE A 104 0.23 0.72 -15.16
CA ILE A 104 0.69 0.62 -13.79
C ILE A 104 1.61 -0.61 -13.70
N ASP A 105 2.90 -0.39 -13.44
CA ASP A 105 3.88 -1.48 -13.40
C ASP A 105 4.17 -1.92 -11.96
N ALA A 106 4.09 -0.99 -11.02
CA ALA A 106 4.23 -1.28 -9.59
C ALA A 106 3.38 -0.31 -8.76
N PHE A 107 2.90 -0.78 -7.63
CA PHE A 107 2.16 0.05 -6.70
C PHE A 107 2.35 -0.41 -5.26
N PHE A 108 2.08 0.49 -4.30
CA PHE A 108 2.11 0.18 -2.89
C PHE A 108 0.84 -0.59 -2.51
N GLU A 109 0.99 -1.87 -2.33
CA GLU A 109 -0.09 -2.81 -2.07
C GLU A 109 -0.60 -2.66 -0.61
N ARG A 110 -1.93 -2.76 -0.39
CA ARG A 110 -2.59 -2.58 0.91
C ARG A 110 -3.64 -3.64 1.25
N ALA A 111 -4.05 -4.45 0.29
CA ALA A 111 -5.13 -5.41 0.45
C ALA A 111 -4.81 -6.73 -0.29
N LEU A 112 -3.62 -7.27 -0.03
CA LEU A 112 -2.99 -8.37 -0.77
C LEU A 112 -3.97 -9.51 -1.12
N ALA A 113 -4.75 -10.00 -0.16
CA ALA A 113 -5.66 -11.12 -0.38
C ALA A 113 -6.76 -10.76 -1.38
N ASN A 114 -7.31 -9.54 -1.29
CA ASN A 114 -8.36 -9.05 -2.19
C ASN A 114 -7.81 -8.78 -3.59
N ASP A 115 -6.61 -8.21 -3.67
CA ASP A 115 -5.99 -7.86 -4.94
C ASP A 115 -5.52 -9.11 -5.71
N VAL A 116 -5.05 -10.14 -4.99
CA VAL A 116 -4.80 -11.47 -5.58
C VAL A 116 -6.09 -12.12 -6.04
N ALA A 117 -7.16 -12.09 -5.25
CA ALA A 117 -8.46 -12.67 -5.63
C ALA A 117 -9.11 -11.95 -6.83
N SER A 118 -8.72 -10.70 -7.08
CA SER A 118 -9.19 -9.88 -8.20
C SER A 118 -8.25 -9.89 -9.41
N ASP A 119 -7.24 -10.76 -9.42
CA ASP A 119 -6.21 -10.88 -10.49
C ASP A 119 -5.47 -9.56 -10.76
N MET A 120 -5.30 -8.71 -9.74
CA MET A 120 -4.60 -7.44 -9.86
C MET A 120 -3.07 -7.57 -9.73
N LEU A 121 -2.58 -8.69 -9.20
CA LEU A 121 -1.17 -8.91 -8.91
C LEU A 121 -0.58 -10.06 -9.72
N ALA A 122 0.60 -9.84 -10.26
CA ALA A 122 1.32 -10.87 -10.99
C ALA A 122 2.13 -11.79 -10.05
N PRO A 123 2.23 -13.10 -10.33
CA PRO A 123 3.14 -14.01 -9.64
C PRO A 123 4.60 -13.53 -9.78
N MET A 124 5.34 -13.50 -8.68
CA MET A 124 6.70 -12.97 -8.64
C MET A 124 7.79 -14.03 -8.44
N ASN A 125 7.45 -15.30 -8.22
CA ASN A 125 8.42 -16.35 -7.91
C ASN A 125 9.58 -16.39 -8.94
N ASP A 126 9.26 -16.54 -10.23
CA ASP A 126 10.27 -16.63 -11.30
C ASP A 126 11.04 -15.31 -11.48
N LEU A 127 10.37 -14.17 -11.30
CA LEU A 127 10.99 -12.85 -11.40
C LEU A 127 11.98 -12.64 -10.24
N LEU A 128 11.63 -13.03 -9.03
CA LEU A 128 12.50 -12.93 -7.86
C LEU A 128 13.66 -13.92 -7.94
N GLU A 129 13.44 -15.12 -8.45
CA GLU A 129 14.52 -16.09 -8.70
C GLU A 129 15.51 -15.54 -9.72
N LYS A 130 15.03 -14.94 -10.80
CA LYS A 130 15.87 -14.48 -11.89
C LYS A 130 16.54 -13.13 -11.65
N TYR A 131 15.85 -12.19 -11.03
CA TYR A 131 16.27 -10.79 -10.89
C TYR A 131 16.28 -10.27 -9.45
N GLY A 132 15.72 -11.00 -8.49
CA GLY A 132 15.48 -10.53 -7.14
C GLY A 132 16.54 -10.90 -6.11
N GLN A 133 17.70 -11.43 -6.52
CA GLN A 133 18.71 -11.93 -5.58
C GLN A 133 19.22 -10.83 -4.65
N GLU A 134 19.47 -9.64 -5.18
CA GLU A 134 20.00 -8.51 -4.40
C GLU A 134 18.95 -8.00 -3.39
N VAL A 135 17.72 -7.77 -3.83
CA VAL A 135 16.62 -7.35 -2.92
C VAL A 135 16.32 -8.41 -1.88
N THR A 136 16.33 -9.70 -2.27
CA THR A 136 16.12 -10.81 -1.34
C THR A 136 17.24 -10.89 -0.29
N ALA A 137 18.49 -10.72 -0.70
CA ALA A 137 19.62 -10.69 0.22
C ALA A 137 19.50 -9.53 1.22
N LYS A 138 19.09 -8.36 0.74
CA LYS A 138 18.88 -7.18 1.58
C LYS A 138 17.76 -7.36 2.59
N LEU A 139 16.64 -7.94 2.17
CA LEU A 139 15.52 -8.23 3.07
C LEU A 139 15.90 -9.25 4.14
N LYS A 140 16.74 -10.24 3.82
CA LYS A 140 17.22 -11.25 4.78
C LYS A 140 18.15 -10.69 5.86
N GLU A 141 18.67 -9.49 5.71
CA GLU A 141 19.43 -8.82 6.80
C GLU A 141 18.50 -8.42 7.96
N ASP A 142 17.23 -8.12 7.68
CA ASP A 142 16.29 -7.58 8.64
C ASP A 142 15.12 -8.54 8.96
N PHE A 143 14.86 -9.50 8.08
CA PHE A 143 13.85 -10.55 8.27
C PHE A 143 14.54 -11.90 8.53
N ASP A 144 13.95 -12.70 9.39
CA ASP A 144 14.40 -14.07 9.67
C ASP A 144 14.38 -14.96 8.39
N GLU A 145 14.07 -16.22 8.49
CA GLU A 145 14.30 -17.22 7.44
C GLU A 145 13.68 -16.92 6.06
N ASN A 146 12.45 -16.41 6.01
CA ASN A 146 11.76 -16.11 4.73
C ASN A 146 11.11 -14.73 4.72
N PRO A 147 11.73 -13.75 4.04
CA PRO A 147 11.20 -12.39 3.98
C PRO A 147 9.85 -12.28 3.26
N TYR A 148 9.46 -13.27 2.46
CA TYR A 148 8.24 -13.24 1.66
C TYR A 148 7.05 -13.95 2.31
N THR A 149 7.15 -14.40 3.56
CA THR A 149 6.07 -15.13 4.25
C THR A 149 4.76 -14.36 4.22
N ALA A 150 4.79 -13.06 4.55
CA ALA A 150 3.60 -12.21 4.57
C ALA A 150 3.03 -11.87 3.18
N THR A 151 3.80 -12.05 2.12
CA THR A 151 3.39 -11.74 0.74
C THR A 151 3.18 -12.99 -0.12
N THR A 152 3.13 -14.17 0.52
CA THR A 152 2.91 -15.46 -0.13
C THR A 152 1.50 -15.95 0.11
N ILE A 153 0.75 -16.24 -0.94
CA ILE A 153 -0.58 -16.87 -0.90
C ILE A 153 -0.51 -18.18 -1.69
N ASN A 154 -0.85 -19.29 -1.03
CA ASN A 154 -0.83 -20.62 -1.63
C ASN A 154 0.50 -20.98 -2.33
N GLY A 155 1.62 -20.58 -1.76
CA GLY A 155 2.95 -20.85 -2.29
C GLY A 155 3.42 -19.90 -3.40
N THR A 156 2.61 -18.93 -3.78
CA THR A 156 2.93 -17.91 -4.78
C THR A 156 3.23 -16.58 -4.10
N ILE A 157 4.37 -15.97 -4.40
CA ILE A 157 4.76 -14.64 -3.94
C ILE A 157 4.14 -13.62 -4.86
N TYR A 158 3.45 -12.62 -4.30
CA TYR A 158 2.77 -11.57 -5.08
C TYR A 158 3.30 -10.16 -4.82
N ALA A 159 4.10 -9.96 -3.79
CA ALA A 159 4.68 -8.65 -3.50
C ALA A 159 6.06 -8.76 -2.85
N VAL A 160 6.83 -7.70 -2.96
CA VAL A 160 8.05 -7.49 -2.17
C VAL A 160 7.64 -6.76 -0.90
N PRO A 161 7.92 -7.31 0.29
CA PRO A 161 7.55 -6.66 1.55
C PRO A 161 8.29 -5.34 1.72
N ALA A 162 7.60 -4.34 2.26
CA ALA A 162 8.24 -3.09 2.64
C ALA A 162 9.17 -3.34 3.84
N ASN A 163 10.44 -3.03 3.67
CA ASN A 163 11.40 -3.03 4.79
C ASN A 163 11.20 -1.77 5.63
N LYS A 164 10.30 -1.84 6.59
CA LYS A 164 9.96 -0.75 7.51
C LYS A 164 10.12 -1.26 8.94
N GLY A 165 10.24 -0.34 9.92
CA GLY A 165 10.37 -0.69 11.33
C GLY A 165 9.40 -1.79 11.76
N MET A 166 9.95 -2.88 12.32
CA MET A 166 9.23 -4.10 12.69
C MET A 166 8.49 -3.98 14.02
N ALA A 167 8.78 -2.95 14.79
CA ALA A 167 8.17 -2.69 16.08
C ALA A 167 7.38 -1.38 16.06
N LEU A 168 6.18 -1.44 16.60
CA LEU A 168 5.34 -0.28 16.83
C LEU A 168 4.99 -0.22 18.32
N ASN A 169 5.32 0.89 18.96
CA ASN A 169 4.90 1.13 20.33
C ASN A 169 3.55 1.87 20.30
N GLY A 170 2.59 1.38 21.07
CA GLY A 170 1.43 2.16 21.46
C GLY A 170 1.86 3.24 22.45
N ASN A 171 1.50 4.49 22.19
CA ASN A 171 1.79 5.59 23.10
C ASN A 171 0.49 6.34 23.41
N LEU A 172 0.30 6.69 24.69
CA LEU A 172 -0.67 7.68 25.10
C LEU A 172 0.01 9.05 25.13
N ILE A 173 -0.63 10.01 24.49
CA ILE A 173 -0.21 11.41 24.53
C ILE A 173 -1.32 12.17 25.26
N TRP A 174 -0.93 12.95 26.24
CA TRP A 174 -1.87 13.78 27.03
C TRP A 174 -1.52 15.26 26.89
N ASP A 175 -2.50 16.08 27.16
CA ASP A 175 -2.33 17.52 27.30
C ASP A 175 -1.85 17.83 28.72
N ASP A 176 -0.62 18.31 28.84
CA ASP A 176 0.03 18.55 30.13
C ASP A 176 -0.60 19.72 30.89
N ASP A 177 -1.12 20.72 30.20
CA ASP A 177 -1.80 21.86 30.81
C ASP A 177 -3.11 21.41 31.47
N ILE A 178 -3.87 20.52 30.78
CA ILE A 178 -5.08 19.94 31.35
C ILE A 178 -4.77 19.04 32.53
N ALA A 179 -3.76 18.17 32.42
CA ALA A 179 -3.38 17.28 33.50
C ALA A 179 -2.98 18.06 34.75
N GLN A 180 -2.17 19.10 34.62
CA GLN A 180 -1.78 19.97 35.72
C GLN A 180 -2.97 20.74 36.33
N ALA A 181 -3.84 21.29 35.48
CA ALA A 181 -5.02 22.03 35.95
C ALA A 181 -6.02 21.13 36.72
N ALA A 182 -6.18 19.88 36.26
CA ALA A 182 -6.99 18.87 36.92
C ALA A 182 -6.30 18.23 38.14
N GLY A 183 -5.03 18.53 38.38
CA GLY A 183 -4.24 17.98 39.49
C GLY A 183 -3.86 16.51 39.30
N VAL A 184 -3.82 16.04 38.07
CA VAL A 184 -3.44 14.66 37.72
C VAL A 184 -1.91 14.53 37.70
N ASP A 185 -1.39 13.49 38.35
CA ASP A 185 -0.01 13.08 38.25
C ASP A 185 0.13 11.91 37.28
N MET A 186 0.46 12.19 36.03
CA MET A 186 0.62 11.18 34.99
C MET A 186 1.78 10.19 35.25
N SER A 187 2.71 10.51 36.16
CA SER A 187 3.79 9.58 36.54
C SER A 187 3.29 8.35 37.31
N THR A 188 2.07 8.42 37.83
CA THR A 188 1.43 7.31 38.55
C THR A 188 0.70 6.33 37.63
N VAL A 189 0.52 6.66 36.37
CA VAL A 189 -0.14 5.81 35.36
C VAL A 189 0.84 4.75 34.87
N ASN A 190 0.60 3.50 35.22
CA ASN A 190 1.45 2.37 34.85
C ASN A 190 0.67 1.29 34.06
N SER A 191 -0.66 1.38 34.03
CA SER A 191 -1.54 0.48 33.33
C SER A 191 -2.69 1.24 32.67
N ILE A 192 -3.49 0.56 31.89
CA ILE A 192 -4.68 1.15 31.24
C ILE A 192 -5.78 1.37 32.27
N GLU A 193 -5.89 0.51 33.27
CA GLU A 193 -6.84 0.64 34.38
C GLU A 193 -6.61 1.93 35.18
N ASP A 194 -5.36 2.37 35.31
CA ASP A 194 -5.05 3.62 36.01
C ASP A 194 -5.65 4.85 35.30
N LEU A 195 -5.96 4.74 34.00
CA LEU A 195 -6.59 5.81 33.23
C LEU A 195 -8.03 6.13 33.70
N GLU A 196 -8.74 5.16 34.26
CA GLU A 196 -10.09 5.40 34.79
C GLU A 196 -10.06 6.51 35.84
N ALA A 197 -9.15 6.43 36.82
CA ALA A 197 -8.97 7.44 37.84
C ALA A 197 -8.55 8.81 37.27
N VAL A 198 -7.71 8.80 36.21
CA VAL A 198 -7.32 10.03 35.49
C VAL A 198 -8.54 10.66 34.83
N PHE A 199 -9.36 9.88 34.14
CA PHE A 199 -10.54 10.37 33.44
C PHE A 199 -11.58 10.89 34.40
N GLU A 200 -11.81 10.23 35.54
CA GLU A 200 -12.69 10.73 36.62
C GLU A 200 -12.21 12.07 37.14
N GLN A 201 -10.92 12.24 37.36
CA GLN A 201 -10.34 13.48 37.89
C GLN A 201 -10.44 14.62 36.89
N VAL A 202 -10.12 14.37 35.59
CA VAL A 202 -10.25 15.36 34.52
C VAL A 202 -11.73 15.75 34.32
N HIS A 203 -12.64 14.78 34.33
CA HIS A 203 -14.08 15.05 34.19
C HIS A 203 -14.63 15.84 35.38
N ALA A 204 -14.12 15.58 36.59
CA ALA A 204 -14.50 16.36 37.79
C ALA A 204 -13.97 17.81 37.71
N TYR A 205 -12.83 18.04 37.05
CA TYR A 205 -12.29 19.37 36.80
C TYR A 205 -13.15 20.14 35.79
N ASP A 206 -13.40 19.54 34.62
CA ASP A 206 -14.29 20.09 33.59
C ASP A 206 -15.05 18.96 32.86
N PRO A 207 -16.37 18.84 33.06
CA PRO A 207 -17.18 17.79 32.43
C PRO A 207 -17.34 17.94 30.91
N ASN A 208 -16.88 19.05 30.31
CA ASN A 208 -16.89 19.22 28.86
C ASN A 208 -15.63 18.69 28.18
N ILE A 209 -14.60 18.33 28.94
CA ILE A 209 -13.39 17.73 28.37
C ILE A 209 -13.68 16.29 27.96
N VAL A 210 -13.38 15.97 26.69
CA VAL A 210 -13.37 14.60 26.18
C VAL A 210 -12.04 13.97 26.57
N CYS A 211 -12.06 13.10 27.59
CA CYS A 211 -10.83 12.53 28.18
C CYS A 211 -10.05 11.63 27.21
N TYR A 212 -10.72 11.01 26.25
CA TYR A 212 -10.09 10.18 25.23
C TYR A 212 -10.72 10.46 23.86
N ALA A 213 -9.88 10.84 22.89
CA ALA A 213 -10.30 10.99 21.50
C ALA A 213 -9.57 9.92 20.66
N PRO A 214 -10.28 8.93 20.11
CA PRO A 214 -9.69 7.97 19.20
C PRO A 214 -9.23 8.69 17.93
N ASN A 215 -8.21 8.12 17.25
CA ASN A 215 -7.82 8.63 15.94
C ASN A 215 -8.96 8.36 14.92
N ASN A 216 -8.87 9.01 13.76
CA ASN A 216 -9.87 8.92 12.69
C ASN A 216 -9.99 7.53 12.02
N GLN A 217 -9.27 6.52 12.49
CA GLN A 217 -9.29 5.15 11.95
C GLN A 217 -10.14 4.18 12.79
N GLY A 218 -10.99 4.72 13.63
CA GLY A 218 -11.84 3.93 14.51
C GLY A 218 -11.18 3.57 15.85
N ASP A 219 -11.94 2.95 16.70
CA ASP A 219 -11.67 2.80 18.14
C ASP A 219 -10.67 1.66 18.48
N THR A 220 -9.92 1.19 17.53
CA THR A 220 -9.03 0.04 17.73
C THR A 220 -7.65 0.40 18.28
N SER A 221 -7.30 1.68 18.33
CA SER A 221 -5.94 2.13 18.68
C SER A 221 -5.58 1.87 20.15
N LEU A 222 -6.56 1.86 21.05
CA LEU A 222 -6.35 1.52 22.46
C LEU A 222 -6.53 0.01 22.72
N ILE A 223 -7.54 -0.59 22.12
CA ILE A 223 -7.89 -2.01 22.34
C ILE A 223 -6.83 -2.96 21.80
N ARG A 224 -6.26 -2.69 20.62
CA ARG A 224 -5.27 -3.56 19.98
C ARG A 224 -4.02 -3.87 20.81
N PRO A 225 -3.34 -2.88 21.41
CA PRO A 225 -2.22 -3.16 22.29
C PRO A 225 -2.61 -4.03 23.48
N ILE A 226 -3.80 -3.82 24.06
CA ILE A 226 -4.31 -4.63 25.18
C ILE A 226 -4.51 -6.07 24.74
N LEU A 227 -5.30 -6.30 23.69
CA LEU A 227 -5.58 -7.65 23.18
C LEU A 227 -4.29 -8.42 22.85
N ARG A 228 -3.30 -7.73 22.30
CA ARG A 228 -2.03 -8.35 21.96
C ARG A 228 -1.16 -8.66 23.18
N SER A 229 -1.10 -7.74 24.13
CA SER A 229 -0.20 -7.90 25.29
C SER A 229 -0.80 -8.82 26.35
N GLU A 230 -2.08 -8.69 26.65
CA GLU A 230 -2.75 -9.38 27.75
C GLU A 230 -3.46 -10.65 27.29
N GLU A 231 -4.30 -10.55 26.26
CA GLU A 231 -5.08 -11.67 25.76
C GLU A 231 -4.33 -12.56 24.76
N LYS A 232 -3.14 -12.16 24.35
CA LYS A 232 -2.34 -12.89 23.34
C LYS A 232 -3.11 -13.13 22.04
N ILE A 233 -3.84 -12.11 21.60
CA ILE A 233 -4.58 -12.10 20.35
C ILE A 233 -3.91 -11.13 19.39
N ASP A 234 -3.56 -11.61 18.19
CA ASP A 234 -3.08 -10.77 17.09
C ASP A 234 -4.24 -10.38 16.18
N CYS A 235 -4.52 -9.09 16.11
CA CYS A 235 -5.62 -8.56 15.32
C CYS A 235 -5.29 -8.63 13.84
N LEU A 236 -6.17 -9.23 13.04
CA LEU A 236 -6.00 -9.35 11.60
C LEU A 236 -6.33 -8.03 10.90
N ASN A 237 -5.34 -7.45 10.24
CA ASN A 237 -5.43 -6.14 9.60
C ASN A 237 -6.46 -6.10 8.46
N ASP A 238 -6.53 -7.15 7.65
CA ASP A 238 -7.42 -7.24 6.47
C ASP A 238 -8.90 -7.42 6.82
N THR A 239 -9.22 -7.54 8.10
CA THR A 239 -10.60 -7.66 8.59
C THR A 239 -11.09 -6.38 9.28
N ASP A 240 -10.47 -5.24 9.03
CA ASP A 240 -10.70 -4.00 9.78
C ASP A 240 -10.65 -4.23 11.31
N TYR A 241 -9.80 -5.18 11.72
CA TYR A 241 -9.61 -5.60 13.13
C TYR A 241 -10.82 -6.25 13.80
N TYR A 242 -11.82 -6.71 13.05
CA TYR A 242 -12.95 -7.46 13.61
C TYR A 242 -12.58 -8.88 14.06
N ALA A 243 -11.51 -9.43 13.51
CA ALA A 243 -11.04 -10.75 13.87
C ALA A 243 -9.63 -10.71 14.46
N GLY A 244 -9.38 -11.57 15.42
CA GLY A 244 -8.08 -11.82 15.99
C GLY A 244 -7.71 -13.29 15.97
N VAL A 245 -6.44 -13.61 15.94
CA VAL A 245 -5.90 -14.96 15.99
C VAL A 245 -5.14 -15.12 17.29
N SER A 246 -5.38 -16.25 17.98
CA SER A 246 -4.62 -16.62 19.16
C SER A 246 -3.13 -16.74 18.85
N MET A 247 -2.30 -16.08 19.65
CA MET A 247 -0.84 -16.17 19.59
C MET A 247 -0.29 -17.39 20.33
N ASN A 248 -1.17 -18.19 20.92
CA ASN A 248 -0.78 -19.40 21.70
C ASN A 248 -0.53 -20.63 20.79
N GLY A 249 -0.60 -20.47 19.47
CA GLY A 249 -0.31 -21.54 18.50
C GLY A 249 -1.47 -22.50 18.22
N ASP A 250 -2.66 -22.23 18.74
CA ASP A 250 -3.86 -23.05 18.52
C ASP A 250 -4.67 -22.62 17.27
N SER A 251 -4.26 -21.56 16.60
CA SER A 251 -4.92 -21.00 15.41
C SER A 251 -6.40 -20.65 15.59
N THR A 252 -6.84 -20.41 16.83
CA THR A 252 -8.20 -20.01 17.12
C THR A 252 -8.45 -18.59 16.61
N VAL A 253 -9.53 -18.42 15.85
CA VAL A 253 -9.97 -17.10 15.36
C VAL A 253 -11.12 -16.63 16.23
N THR A 254 -10.99 -15.44 16.75
CA THR A 254 -11.99 -14.79 17.62
C THR A 254 -12.59 -13.57 16.93
N ASN A 255 -13.90 -13.42 17.01
CA ASN A 255 -14.57 -12.18 16.62
C ASN A 255 -14.47 -11.19 17.79
N LEU A 256 -13.65 -10.15 17.64
CA LEU A 256 -13.32 -9.20 18.71
C LEU A 256 -14.48 -8.31 19.14
N TYR A 257 -15.54 -8.22 18.31
CA TYR A 257 -16.73 -7.43 18.64
C TYR A 257 -17.88 -8.28 19.22
N ALA A 258 -17.72 -9.59 19.27
CA ALA A 258 -18.69 -10.51 19.81
C ALA A 258 -18.16 -11.33 21.00
N SER A 259 -16.92 -11.05 21.43
CA SER A 259 -16.36 -11.60 22.68
C SER A 259 -16.79 -10.73 23.88
N ASP A 260 -17.11 -11.38 24.98
CA ASP A 260 -17.43 -10.73 26.26
C ASP A 260 -16.19 -10.06 26.83
#